data_554c58e575dec2d3afda5f22864876ff
#
_entry.id   554c58e575dec2d3afda5f22864876ff
#
_cell.length_a   1.000
_cell.length_b   1.000
_cell.length_c   1.000
_cell.angle_alpha   90.00
_cell.angle_beta   90.00
_cell.angle_gamma   90.00
#
_symmetry.space_group_name_H-M   'P 1'
#
loop_
_entity.id
_entity.type
_entity.pdbx_description
1 polymer ?
#
loop_
_entity_poly.entity_id
_entity_poly.type
_entity_poly.pdbx_seq_one_letter_code
_entity_poly.pdbx_strand_id
1 'polypeptide(L)'
;MLDFLQEMPYDSDNYIVLDFETTNKSKGSALDESNRLVLSVWNTHVAGMGTRGTEEVGGSRPFGQRDNYTTRILWGTEYDVGPLIEALERADFIVCHNAKFELQWLARAGLDLGKVKVYDTLIGEYVLNGGLSVGLGLGVVASSYNLGGKEAYVDKCIKGGVCPSELPKSMLQRRCIYDVNTTLAIFLKQRERLRDSGQLPVLWTRCILTPVLADIERNGVALDEDRVNAEYESVLTRFNDKYRELGEITGGINLNSPLQRGTYIYEDLGIAEPIKRGKIQKTPAGGYKTDSATILSLKGKSESQRSFLTLYAEYANLNAKLTKSLNTYKKCVDNGDLLLAQFNQTRTRTQRLSSSGSKYSIQFQNQPREYKKLFTARFTDWLVAEIDGAQLEFRVAAFLGQDKRAVNDIREGFDVHSYSAQTMTDAGQDTSRQEAKAHTFKPLFGGASGTDAEQTYYTAFKEKYPGITSAQQSWIDEALATQELRTVTGLVFYYPGTRVQRGSSYVVNSTQICNYPVQSFATADIIPIALTYLWHELRNRGMQSFIVNTVHDSAYN
;
A
#
# COMPACT_ATOMS: atom_id res chain seq x y z
N MET A 1 -23.88 -9.99 -11.49
CA MET A 1 -23.12 -8.70 -11.49
C MET A 1 -21.93 -8.71 -10.52
N LEU A 2 -22.04 -9.28 -9.32
CA LEU A 2 -20.94 -9.48 -8.37
C LEU A 2 -20.72 -10.96 -8.06
N ASP A 3 -20.92 -11.81 -9.07
CA ASP A 3 -20.91 -13.27 -8.91
C ASP A 3 -19.53 -13.78 -8.48
N PHE A 4 -18.46 -13.07 -8.90
CA PHE A 4 -17.09 -13.37 -8.47
C PHE A 4 -16.88 -13.29 -6.93
N LEU A 5 -17.70 -12.54 -6.19
CA LEU A 5 -17.63 -12.52 -4.72
C LEU A 5 -18.16 -13.81 -4.10
N GLN A 6 -19.08 -14.49 -4.77
CA GLN A 6 -19.70 -15.74 -4.30
C GLN A 6 -18.90 -16.99 -4.72
N GLU A 7 -17.95 -16.84 -5.62
CA GLU A 7 -17.15 -17.92 -6.19
C GLU A 7 -15.84 -18.20 -5.43
N MET A 8 -15.80 -17.98 -4.14
CA MET A 8 -14.61 -18.27 -3.34
C MET A 8 -14.27 -19.77 -3.41
N PRO A 9 -13.10 -20.17 -3.94
CA PRO A 9 -12.80 -21.57 -4.27
C PRO A 9 -12.07 -22.31 -3.13
N TYR A 10 -11.85 -21.70 -1.98
CA TYR A 10 -10.88 -22.16 -0.99
C TYR A 10 -11.26 -23.44 -0.25
N ASP A 11 -12.46 -23.98 -0.47
CA ASP A 11 -12.86 -25.30 0.03
C ASP A 11 -12.52 -26.44 -0.96
N SER A 12 -12.12 -26.10 -2.19
CA SER A 12 -11.67 -27.10 -3.18
C SER A 12 -10.29 -27.65 -2.82
N ASP A 13 -10.09 -28.93 -3.15
CA ASP A 13 -8.77 -29.57 -3.10
C ASP A 13 -8.06 -29.56 -4.46
N ASN A 14 -8.67 -28.97 -5.50
CA ASN A 14 -8.08 -28.79 -6.83
C ASN A 14 -7.32 -27.46 -6.93
N TYR A 15 -6.13 -27.40 -6.39
CA TYR A 15 -5.26 -26.22 -6.41
C TYR A 15 -3.81 -26.57 -6.77
N ILE A 16 -3.07 -25.55 -7.16
CA ILE A 16 -1.63 -25.64 -7.44
C ILE A 16 -0.90 -24.68 -6.50
N VAL A 17 0.14 -25.16 -5.82
CA VAL A 17 1.08 -24.33 -5.06
C VAL A 17 2.29 -24.06 -5.94
N LEU A 18 2.65 -22.80 -6.13
CA LEU A 18 3.65 -22.36 -7.11
C LEU A 18 4.66 -21.40 -6.49
N ASP A 19 5.92 -21.52 -6.94
CA ASP A 19 6.99 -20.55 -6.66
C ASP A 19 7.94 -20.47 -7.87
N PHE A 20 8.48 -19.27 -8.11
CA PHE A 20 9.40 -18.98 -9.19
C PHE A 20 10.76 -18.48 -8.69
N GLU A 21 11.82 -18.94 -9.35
CA GLU A 21 13.14 -18.33 -9.28
C GLU A 21 13.45 -17.61 -10.59
N THR A 22 13.94 -16.38 -10.48
CA THR A 22 14.14 -15.48 -11.62
C THR A 22 15.54 -14.87 -11.60
N THR A 23 15.99 -14.29 -12.68
CA THR A 23 17.12 -13.36 -12.63
C THR A 23 16.76 -12.15 -11.77
N ASN A 24 17.74 -11.42 -11.24
CA ASN A 24 17.53 -10.52 -10.09
C ASN A 24 17.54 -9.02 -10.37
N LYS A 25 17.58 -8.58 -11.64
CA LYS A 25 17.45 -7.15 -11.95
C LYS A 25 16.09 -6.63 -11.46
N SER A 26 16.06 -5.41 -10.98
CA SER A 26 14.83 -4.82 -10.43
C SER A 26 14.08 -5.77 -9.48
N LYS A 27 14.82 -6.52 -8.66
CA LYS A 27 14.32 -7.56 -7.74
C LYS A 27 13.56 -8.71 -8.43
N GLY A 28 13.97 -9.08 -9.62
CA GLY A 28 13.35 -10.17 -10.39
C GLY A 28 12.01 -9.82 -11.03
N SER A 29 11.69 -8.53 -11.15
CA SER A 29 10.42 -8.09 -11.72
C SER A 29 10.21 -8.56 -13.14
N ALA A 30 9.03 -9.11 -13.45
CA ALA A 30 8.60 -9.46 -14.80
C ALA A 30 8.40 -8.23 -15.71
N LEU A 31 8.32 -7.03 -15.12
CA LEU A 31 8.21 -5.76 -15.83
C LEU A 31 9.56 -5.22 -16.32
N ASP A 32 10.65 -5.83 -15.91
CA ASP A 32 11.99 -5.59 -16.48
C ASP A 32 12.25 -6.66 -17.55
N GLU A 33 12.26 -6.23 -18.80
CA GLU A 33 12.39 -7.13 -19.96
C GLU A 33 13.70 -7.93 -19.99
N SER A 34 14.74 -7.45 -19.29
CA SER A 34 16.01 -8.15 -19.18
C SER A 34 15.96 -9.34 -18.22
N ASN A 35 14.92 -9.45 -17.38
CA ASN A 35 14.73 -10.59 -16.49
C ASN A 35 14.13 -11.81 -17.21
N ARG A 36 14.44 -12.97 -16.68
CA ARG A 36 13.99 -14.28 -17.19
C ARG A 36 13.57 -15.17 -16.03
N LEU A 37 12.61 -16.07 -16.28
CA LEU A 37 12.37 -17.21 -15.41
C LEU A 37 13.58 -18.14 -15.47
N VAL A 38 14.07 -18.55 -14.32
CA VAL A 38 15.18 -19.50 -14.18
C VAL A 38 14.64 -20.87 -13.82
N LEU A 39 13.68 -20.93 -12.91
CA LEU A 39 13.11 -22.16 -12.41
C LEU A 39 11.64 -21.92 -12.00
N SER A 40 10.78 -22.85 -12.38
CA SER A 40 9.41 -22.94 -11.91
C SER A 40 9.21 -24.24 -11.16
N VAL A 41 8.66 -24.20 -9.97
CA VAL A 41 8.33 -25.40 -9.17
C VAL A 41 6.91 -25.28 -8.71
N TRP A 42 6.14 -26.36 -8.87
CA TRP A 42 4.76 -26.40 -8.35
C TRP A 42 4.40 -27.77 -7.79
N ASN A 43 3.50 -27.78 -6.83
CA ASN A 43 2.88 -28.95 -6.26
C ASN A 43 1.43 -29.06 -6.67
N THR A 44 1.02 -30.26 -7.09
CA THR A 44 -0.37 -30.63 -7.33
C THR A 44 -0.62 -32.04 -6.83
N HIS A 45 -1.83 -32.31 -6.31
CA HIS A 45 -2.26 -33.67 -6.02
C HIS A 45 -3.21 -34.24 -7.09
N VAL A 46 -3.54 -33.46 -8.10
CA VAL A 46 -4.34 -33.92 -9.24
C VAL A 46 -3.45 -34.63 -10.24
N ALA A 47 -3.66 -35.93 -10.38
CA ALA A 47 -2.88 -36.77 -11.29
C ALA A 47 -2.96 -36.30 -12.76
N GLY A 48 -1.81 -36.28 -13.43
CA GLY A 48 -1.73 -35.94 -14.86
C GLY A 48 -1.67 -34.46 -15.21
N MET A 49 -1.67 -33.53 -14.22
CA MET A 49 -1.52 -32.11 -14.49
C MET A 49 -0.06 -31.71 -14.80
N GLY A 50 0.15 -31.12 -15.98
CA GLY A 50 1.41 -30.47 -16.36
C GLY A 50 2.59 -31.44 -16.56
N THR A 51 2.40 -32.55 -17.26
CA THR A 51 3.39 -33.62 -17.38
C THR A 51 4.40 -33.44 -18.51
N ARG A 52 4.07 -32.67 -19.55
CA ARG A 52 4.92 -32.54 -20.74
C ARG A 52 6.13 -31.66 -20.48
N GLY A 53 7.34 -32.21 -20.71
CA GLY A 53 8.59 -31.44 -20.57
C GLY A 53 9.00 -31.08 -19.15
N THR A 54 8.34 -31.69 -18.13
CA THR A 54 8.66 -31.44 -16.71
C THR A 54 9.36 -32.62 -16.07
N GLU A 55 10.27 -32.35 -15.12
CA GLU A 55 10.81 -33.37 -14.24
C GLU A 55 9.85 -33.60 -13.08
N GLU A 56 9.52 -34.86 -12.79
CA GLU A 56 8.79 -35.25 -11.61
C GLU A 56 9.79 -35.62 -10.49
N VAL A 57 9.71 -34.90 -9.39
CA VAL A 57 10.43 -35.30 -8.18
C VAL A 57 9.45 -36.03 -7.30
N GLY A 58 9.74 -37.31 -7.04
CA GLY A 58 8.89 -38.19 -6.23
C GLY A 58 8.51 -37.53 -4.92
N GLY A 59 7.23 -37.67 -4.54
CA GLY A 59 6.57 -36.91 -3.52
C GLY A 59 7.38 -36.65 -2.26
N SER A 60 7.91 -35.47 -2.14
CA SER A 60 8.40 -34.96 -0.87
C SER A 60 7.19 -34.68 0.00
N ARG A 61 7.10 -35.38 1.12
CA ARG A 61 6.03 -35.15 2.08
C ARG A 61 6.31 -33.84 2.83
N PRO A 62 5.60 -32.73 2.60
CA PRO A 62 5.82 -31.55 3.39
C PRO A 62 5.41 -31.84 4.83
N PHE A 63 6.37 -31.81 5.75
CA PHE A 63 6.14 -31.77 7.20
C PHE A 63 5.20 -32.85 7.78
N GLY A 64 5.29 -34.11 7.30
CA GLY A 64 4.59 -35.25 7.91
C GLY A 64 3.14 -35.49 7.46
N GLN A 65 2.69 -34.83 6.41
CA GLN A 65 1.36 -35.05 5.83
C GLN A 65 1.29 -36.32 4.96
N ARG A 66 0.09 -36.95 4.90
CA ARG A 66 -0.13 -38.23 4.19
C ARG A 66 -0.56 -38.08 2.73
N ASP A 67 -0.70 -36.84 2.23
CA ASP A 67 -1.26 -36.57 0.91
C ASP A 67 -0.22 -36.73 -0.20
N ASN A 68 -0.66 -37.33 -1.31
CA ASN A 68 0.18 -37.61 -2.47
C ASN A 68 0.31 -36.37 -3.38
N TYR A 69 1.12 -35.39 -2.96
CA TYR A 69 1.47 -34.29 -3.84
C TYR A 69 2.56 -34.72 -4.82
N THR A 70 2.39 -34.37 -6.09
CA THR A 70 3.42 -34.46 -7.11
C THR A 70 4.11 -33.11 -7.25
N THR A 71 5.41 -33.07 -7.04
CA THR A 71 6.24 -31.88 -7.29
C THR A 71 6.75 -31.92 -8.72
N ARG A 72 6.52 -30.85 -9.47
CA ARG A 72 6.99 -30.67 -10.83
C ARG A 72 7.96 -29.51 -10.94
N ILE A 73 8.94 -29.67 -11.84
CA ILE A 73 10.04 -28.73 -12.03
C ILE A 73 10.14 -28.40 -13.51
N LEU A 74 10.26 -27.11 -13.82
CA LEU A 74 10.49 -26.61 -15.15
C LEU A 74 11.59 -25.54 -15.14
N TRP A 75 12.63 -25.75 -15.94
CA TRP A 75 13.73 -24.80 -16.09
C TRP A 75 13.43 -23.78 -17.19
N GLY A 76 13.33 -22.51 -16.86
CA GLY A 76 12.78 -21.45 -17.71
C GLY A 76 13.59 -21.10 -18.94
N THR A 77 14.88 -21.39 -18.95
CA THR A 77 15.74 -21.09 -20.12
C THR A 77 15.67 -22.13 -21.21
N GLU A 78 15.11 -23.30 -20.92
CA GLU A 78 15.15 -24.49 -21.80
C GLU A 78 13.76 -24.96 -22.21
N TYR A 79 12.69 -24.49 -21.55
CA TYR A 79 11.34 -25.02 -21.71
C TYR A 79 10.26 -23.94 -21.88
N ASP A 80 9.25 -24.29 -22.64
CA ASP A 80 8.01 -23.56 -22.73
C ASP A 80 7.20 -23.73 -21.43
N VAL A 81 6.67 -22.65 -20.88
CA VAL A 81 5.80 -22.68 -19.68
C VAL A 81 4.37 -23.15 -19.99
N GLY A 82 4.06 -23.52 -21.23
CA GLY A 82 2.77 -24.05 -21.66
C GLY A 82 2.21 -25.14 -20.74
N PRO A 83 2.97 -26.17 -20.34
CA PRO A 83 2.49 -27.21 -19.43
C PRO A 83 2.04 -26.69 -18.06
N LEU A 84 2.69 -25.64 -17.53
CA LEU A 84 2.26 -25.00 -16.30
C LEU A 84 0.96 -24.22 -16.52
N ILE A 85 0.86 -23.46 -17.61
CA ILE A 85 -0.36 -22.71 -17.96
C ILE A 85 -1.55 -23.66 -18.09
N GLU A 86 -1.40 -24.77 -18.82
CA GLU A 86 -2.45 -25.81 -18.96
C GLU A 86 -2.88 -26.39 -17.59
N ALA A 87 -1.94 -26.58 -16.67
CA ALA A 87 -2.24 -27.04 -15.33
C ALA A 87 -3.01 -25.99 -14.52
N LEU A 88 -2.61 -24.72 -14.62
CA LEU A 88 -3.27 -23.59 -13.93
C LEU A 88 -4.69 -23.34 -14.45
N GLU A 89 -4.96 -23.53 -15.73
CA GLU A 89 -6.30 -23.39 -16.33
C GLU A 89 -7.28 -24.48 -15.84
N ARG A 90 -6.77 -25.60 -15.32
CA ARG A 90 -7.58 -26.70 -14.77
C ARG A 90 -7.73 -26.63 -13.25
N ALA A 91 -6.91 -25.85 -12.58
CA ALA A 91 -6.97 -25.67 -11.14
C ALA A 91 -8.07 -24.67 -10.77
N ASP A 92 -8.74 -24.88 -9.66
CA ASP A 92 -9.76 -23.96 -9.16
C ASP A 92 -9.12 -22.67 -8.61
N PHE A 93 -7.89 -22.76 -8.11
CA PHE A 93 -7.10 -21.61 -7.68
C PHE A 93 -5.61 -21.95 -7.55
N ILE A 94 -4.79 -20.92 -7.47
CA ILE A 94 -3.36 -21.01 -7.19
C ILE A 94 -3.05 -20.54 -5.77
N VAL A 95 -2.03 -21.13 -5.18
CA VAL A 95 -1.51 -20.77 -3.85
C VAL A 95 -0.06 -20.31 -4.01
N CYS A 96 0.23 -19.08 -3.63
CA CYS A 96 1.58 -18.53 -3.64
C CYS A 96 1.85 -17.75 -2.33
N HIS A 97 3.11 -17.38 -2.13
CA HIS A 97 3.50 -16.42 -1.10
C HIS A 97 3.96 -15.12 -1.75
N ASN A 98 3.13 -14.07 -1.78
CA ASN A 98 3.24 -12.85 -2.57
C ASN A 98 2.88 -13.06 -4.06
N ALA A 99 1.71 -13.66 -4.27
CA ALA A 99 1.20 -14.18 -5.55
C ALA A 99 1.24 -13.20 -6.72
N LYS A 100 1.22 -11.89 -6.48
CA LYS A 100 1.31 -10.89 -7.54
C LYS A 100 2.61 -11.02 -8.35
N PHE A 101 3.70 -11.45 -7.72
CA PHE A 101 4.97 -11.68 -8.40
C PHE A 101 4.83 -12.81 -9.43
N GLU A 102 4.27 -13.95 -9.05
CA GLU A 102 4.03 -15.09 -9.93
C GLU A 102 3.05 -14.73 -11.05
N LEU A 103 1.97 -14.00 -10.71
CA LEU A 103 0.98 -13.58 -11.70
C LEU A 103 1.55 -12.68 -12.79
N GLN A 104 2.48 -11.78 -12.47
CA GLN A 104 3.14 -10.94 -13.48
C GLN A 104 3.98 -11.77 -14.45
N TRP A 105 4.68 -12.79 -13.97
CA TRP A 105 5.43 -13.72 -14.81
C TRP A 105 4.52 -14.60 -15.66
N LEU A 106 3.47 -15.14 -15.08
CA LEU A 106 2.47 -15.94 -15.81
C LEU A 106 1.76 -15.12 -16.90
N ALA A 107 1.41 -13.87 -16.59
CA ALA A 107 0.82 -12.97 -17.59
C ALA A 107 1.80 -12.60 -18.72
N ARG A 108 3.09 -12.45 -18.42
CA ARG A 108 4.13 -12.29 -19.44
C ARG A 108 4.25 -13.54 -20.32
N ALA A 109 3.99 -14.70 -19.77
CA ALA A 109 3.97 -15.99 -20.48
C ALA A 109 2.67 -16.27 -21.23
N GLY A 110 1.66 -15.39 -21.13
CA GLY A 110 0.42 -15.49 -21.88
C GLY A 110 -0.81 -15.96 -21.09
N LEU A 111 -0.69 -16.20 -19.77
CA LEU A 111 -1.83 -16.56 -18.93
C LEU A 111 -2.83 -15.40 -18.85
N ASP A 112 -4.12 -15.70 -19.07
CA ASP A 112 -5.20 -14.75 -18.87
C ASP A 112 -5.49 -14.56 -17.38
N LEU A 113 -5.07 -13.43 -16.83
CA LEU A 113 -5.29 -13.09 -15.43
C LEU A 113 -6.77 -13.03 -15.02
N GLY A 114 -7.68 -12.82 -15.98
CA GLY A 114 -9.13 -12.78 -15.72
C GLY A 114 -9.74 -14.13 -15.32
N LYS A 115 -9.02 -15.22 -15.55
CA LYS A 115 -9.46 -16.58 -15.24
C LYS A 115 -8.81 -17.15 -13.97
N VAL A 116 -7.89 -16.43 -13.34
CA VAL A 116 -7.08 -16.94 -12.22
C VAL A 116 -7.67 -16.52 -10.89
N LYS A 117 -7.94 -17.48 -10.04
CA LYS A 117 -8.28 -17.28 -8.63
C LYS A 117 -7.03 -17.56 -7.78
N VAL A 118 -6.82 -16.76 -6.75
CA VAL A 118 -5.56 -16.76 -5.97
C VAL A 118 -5.85 -16.92 -4.49
N TYR A 119 -5.05 -17.72 -3.82
CA TYR A 119 -4.83 -17.68 -2.37
C TYR A 119 -3.39 -17.21 -2.13
N ASP A 120 -3.22 -16.04 -1.53
CA ASP A 120 -1.91 -15.50 -1.17
C ASP A 120 -1.63 -15.68 0.31
N THR A 121 -0.65 -16.54 0.65
CA THR A 121 -0.33 -16.84 2.05
C THR A 121 0.31 -15.65 2.79
N LEU A 122 0.92 -14.69 2.07
CA LEU A 122 1.39 -13.44 2.66
C LEU A 122 0.19 -12.56 3.06
N ILE A 123 -0.82 -12.44 2.20
CA ILE A 123 -2.06 -11.71 2.51
C ILE A 123 -2.84 -12.44 3.60
N GLY A 124 -2.88 -13.79 3.57
CA GLY A 124 -3.52 -14.60 4.62
C GLY A 124 -2.95 -14.30 6.01
N GLU A 125 -1.63 -14.26 6.14
CA GLU A 125 -0.99 -13.91 7.40
C GLU A 125 -1.23 -12.45 7.81
N TYR A 126 -1.25 -11.55 6.84
CA TYR A 126 -1.55 -10.14 7.09
C TYR A 126 -2.99 -9.92 7.62
N VAL A 127 -3.98 -10.65 7.10
CA VAL A 127 -5.36 -10.64 7.61
C VAL A 127 -5.40 -11.19 9.04
N LEU A 128 -4.76 -12.34 9.29
CA LEU A 128 -4.70 -12.96 10.63
C LEU A 128 -3.98 -12.10 11.67
N ASN A 129 -3.06 -11.24 11.26
CA ASN A 129 -2.33 -10.33 12.15
C ASN A 129 -3.11 -9.08 12.54
N GLY A 130 -4.27 -8.82 11.94
CA GLY A 130 -5.20 -7.79 12.39
C GLY A 130 -4.62 -6.38 12.54
N GLY A 131 -3.81 -5.93 11.59
CA GLY A 131 -3.19 -4.60 11.62
C GLY A 131 -1.94 -4.49 12.51
N LEU A 132 -1.45 -5.58 13.07
CA LEU A 132 -0.18 -5.60 13.79
C LEU A 132 0.99 -5.54 12.79
N SER A 133 2.06 -4.85 13.20
CA SER A 133 3.29 -4.75 12.42
C SER A 133 4.18 -5.96 12.69
N VAL A 134 4.01 -7.01 11.91
CA VAL A 134 4.82 -8.24 11.97
C VAL A 134 5.48 -8.51 10.63
N GLY A 135 6.56 -9.28 10.64
CA GLY A 135 7.21 -9.69 9.39
C GLY A 135 6.35 -10.70 8.64
N LEU A 136 6.20 -10.48 7.33
CA LEU A 136 5.36 -11.31 6.45
C LEU A 136 6.16 -12.14 5.44
N GLY A 137 7.50 -12.07 5.45
CA GLY A 137 8.33 -12.88 4.56
C GLY A 137 8.19 -14.37 4.86
N LEU A 138 8.26 -15.24 3.83
CA LEU A 138 8.00 -16.67 3.91
C LEU A 138 8.69 -17.35 5.11
N GLY A 139 9.98 -17.07 5.32
CA GLY A 139 10.74 -17.66 6.45
C GLY A 139 10.25 -17.19 7.83
N VAL A 140 9.77 -15.95 7.95
CA VAL A 140 9.20 -15.42 9.21
C VAL A 140 7.87 -16.09 9.51
N VAL A 141 6.99 -16.15 8.50
CA VAL A 141 5.68 -16.81 8.62
C VAL A 141 5.87 -18.30 8.88
N ALA A 142 6.79 -19.00 8.19
CA ALA A 142 7.11 -20.39 8.46
C ALA A 142 7.53 -20.62 9.92
N SER A 143 8.37 -19.74 10.45
CA SER A 143 8.83 -19.83 11.85
C SER A 143 7.69 -19.65 12.85
N SER A 144 6.71 -18.77 12.58
CA SER A 144 5.52 -18.59 13.45
C SER A 144 4.62 -19.83 13.49
N TYR A 145 4.67 -20.65 12.43
CA TYR A 145 3.97 -21.94 12.37
C TYR A 145 4.82 -23.16 12.79
N ASN A 146 6.04 -22.96 13.28
CA ASN A 146 7.00 -24.00 13.63
C ASN A 146 7.36 -24.92 12.46
N LEU A 147 7.49 -24.38 11.24
CA LEU A 147 7.78 -25.13 10.02
C LEU A 147 9.28 -25.14 9.63
N GLY A 148 10.15 -24.76 10.56
CA GLY A 148 11.60 -24.71 10.29
C GLY A 148 12.05 -23.44 9.57
N GLY A 149 13.36 -23.32 9.36
CA GLY A 149 13.99 -22.14 8.75
C GLY A 149 14.34 -22.34 7.27
N LYS A 150 14.36 -21.26 6.52
CA LYS A 150 14.80 -21.21 5.11
C LYS A 150 16.29 -21.56 4.96
N GLU A 151 16.68 -22.11 3.80
CA GLU A 151 18.11 -22.32 3.46
C GLU A 151 18.88 -20.98 3.42
N ALA A 152 19.54 -20.66 4.53
CA ALA A 152 20.18 -19.36 4.74
C ALA A 152 21.31 -19.06 3.74
N TYR A 153 21.95 -20.09 3.17
CA TYR A 153 23.10 -19.93 2.29
C TYR A 153 22.70 -19.32 0.94
N VAL A 154 21.68 -19.85 0.28
CA VAL A 154 21.21 -19.33 -1.03
C VAL A 154 20.71 -17.91 -0.90
N ASP A 155 19.92 -17.61 0.15
CA ASP A 155 19.47 -16.26 0.44
C ASP A 155 20.64 -15.28 0.68
N LYS A 156 21.73 -15.75 1.31
CA LYS A 156 22.93 -14.94 1.53
C LYS A 156 23.66 -14.66 0.21
N CYS A 157 23.75 -15.63 -0.69
CA CYS A 157 24.34 -15.44 -2.02
C CYS A 157 23.54 -14.41 -2.84
N ILE A 158 22.21 -14.55 -2.90
CA ILE A 158 21.35 -13.63 -3.64
C ILE A 158 21.39 -12.21 -3.05
N LYS A 159 21.38 -12.08 -1.73
CA LYS A 159 21.57 -10.78 -1.05
C LYS A 159 22.96 -10.19 -1.29
N GLY A 160 23.95 -11.02 -1.50
CA GLY A 160 25.32 -10.64 -1.88
C GLY A 160 25.48 -10.26 -3.37
N GLY A 161 24.37 -10.29 -4.15
CA GLY A 161 24.37 -9.88 -5.56
C GLY A 161 24.52 -11.01 -6.57
N VAL A 162 24.63 -12.27 -6.12
CA VAL A 162 24.70 -13.43 -7.04
C VAL A 162 23.34 -13.62 -7.70
N CYS A 163 23.33 -13.70 -9.05
CA CYS A 163 22.10 -13.97 -9.78
C CYS A 163 21.67 -15.44 -9.56
N PRO A 164 20.37 -15.73 -9.34
CA PRO A 164 19.88 -17.09 -9.24
C PRO A 164 20.28 -18.00 -10.42
N SER A 165 20.38 -17.45 -11.63
CA SER A 165 20.87 -18.19 -12.81
C SER A 165 22.33 -18.64 -12.74
N GLU A 166 23.14 -18.07 -11.84
CA GLU A 166 24.56 -18.39 -11.64
C GLU A 166 24.76 -19.42 -10.51
N LEU A 167 23.71 -19.73 -9.75
CA LEU A 167 23.76 -20.71 -8.68
C LEU A 167 23.73 -22.15 -9.25
N PRO A 168 24.34 -23.12 -8.55
CA PRO A 168 24.23 -24.52 -8.92
C PRO A 168 22.77 -24.96 -9.00
N LYS A 169 22.36 -25.57 -10.12
CA LYS A 169 20.95 -26.01 -10.36
C LYS A 169 20.38 -26.79 -9.16
N SER A 170 21.16 -27.74 -8.61
CA SER A 170 20.71 -28.55 -7.47
C SER A 170 20.42 -27.75 -6.20
N MET A 171 21.13 -26.63 -5.99
CA MET A 171 20.89 -25.76 -4.83
C MET A 171 19.62 -24.92 -5.03
N LEU A 172 19.47 -24.32 -6.21
CA LEU A 172 18.29 -23.51 -6.54
C LEU A 172 17.02 -24.37 -6.53
N GLN A 173 17.11 -25.59 -7.10
CA GLN A 173 16.00 -26.55 -7.10
C GLN A 173 15.55 -26.93 -5.69
N ARG A 174 16.50 -27.29 -4.79
CA ARG A 174 16.15 -27.61 -3.40
C ARG A 174 15.48 -26.44 -2.69
N ARG A 175 15.98 -25.23 -2.91
CA ARG A 175 15.41 -24.01 -2.33
C ARG A 175 13.97 -23.80 -2.81
N CYS A 176 13.72 -23.82 -4.10
CA CYS A 176 12.39 -23.57 -4.66
C CYS A 176 11.40 -24.67 -4.24
N ILE A 177 11.81 -25.96 -4.23
CA ILE A 177 10.98 -27.05 -3.69
C ILE A 177 10.66 -26.81 -2.21
N TYR A 178 11.64 -26.35 -1.41
CA TYR A 178 11.42 -26.03 -0.01
C TYR A 178 10.41 -24.88 0.15
N ASP A 179 10.53 -23.80 -0.66
CA ASP A 179 9.65 -22.64 -0.61
C ASP A 179 8.21 -23.04 -1.01
N VAL A 180 8.00 -23.87 -2.04
CA VAL A 180 6.69 -24.43 -2.42
C VAL A 180 6.09 -25.28 -1.31
N ASN A 181 6.85 -26.21 -0.72
CA ASN A 181 6.38 -27.07 0.36
C ASN A 181 6.04 -26.28 1.63
N THR A 182 6.83 -25.26 1.94
CA THR A 182 6.58 -24.35 3.06
C THR A 182 5.31 -23.53 2.83
N THR A 183 5.11 -23.02 1.61
CA THR A 183 3.90 -22.28 1.22
C THR A 183 2.67 -23.17 1.34
N LEU A 184 2.74 -24.43 0.89
CA LEU A 184 1.66 -25.40 1.08
C LEU A 184 1.31 -25.63 2.55
N ALA A 185 2.33 -25.86 3.39
CA ALA A 185 2.11 -26.10 4.81
C ALA A 185 1.50 -24.90 5.54
N ILE A 186 1.94 -23.67 5.17
CA ILE A 186 1.34 -22.43 5.67
C ILE A 186 -0.11 -22.30 5.20
N PHE A 187 -0.38 -22.51 3.90
CA PHE A 187 -1.73 -22.44 3.34
C PHE A 187 -2.72 -23.33 4.09
N LEU A 188 -2.38 -24.58 4.31
CA LEU A 188 -3.26 -25.53 4.99
C LEU A 188 -3.61 -25.07 6.42
N LYS A 189 -2.63 -24.60 7.17
CA LYS A 189 -2.84 -24.06 8.52
C LYS A 189 -3.60 -22.73 8.52
N GLN A 190 -3.30 -21.84 7.57
CA GLN A 190 -4.00 -20.56 7.45
C GLN A 190 -5.45 -20.74 7.01
N ARG A 191 -5.72 -21.64 6.05
CA ARG A 191 -7.08 -21.95 5.58
C ARG A 191 -7.99 -22.35 6.74
N GLU A 192 -7.50 -23.22 7.65
CA GLU A 192 -8.21 -23.61 8.85
C GLU A 192 -8.42 -22.44 9.82
N ARG A 193 -7.36 -21.73 10.19
CA ARG A 193 -7.43 -20.57 11.11
C ARG A 193 -8.36 -19.47 10.60
N LEU A 194 -8.30 -19.14 9.30
CA LEU A 194 -9.16 -18.13 8.68
C LEU A 194 -10.62 -18.58 8.61
N ARG A 195 -10.87 -19.89 8.40
CA ARG A 195 -12.21 -20.47 8.46
C ARG A 195 -12.77 -20.37 9.87
N ASP A 196 -12.03 -20.83 10.88
CA ASP A 196 -12.46 -20.85 12.28
C ASP A 196 -12.71 -19.44 12.82
N SER A 197 -11.90 -18.46 12.39
CA SER A 197 -12.09 -17.05 12.75
C SER A 197 -13.13 -16.32 11.88
N GLY A 198 -13.72 -16.97 10.87
CA GLY A 198 -14.68 -16.35 9.94
C GLY A 198 -14.06 -15.29 9.02
N GLN A 199 -12.74 -15.33 8.79
CA GLN A 199 -12.02 -14.32 8.00
C GLN A 199 -11.66 -14.79 6.56
N LEU A 200 -12.06 -15.98 6.13
CA LEU A 200 -11.86 -16.43 4.74
C LEU A 200 -12.49 -15.47 3.70
N PRO A 201 -13.72 -14.94 3.89
CA PRO A 201 -14.29 -13.96 2.97
C PRO A 201 -13.47 -12.66 2.91
N VAL A 202 -12.87 -12.25 4.04
CA VAL A 202 -11.96 -11.09 4.07
C VAL A 202 -10.74 -11.35 3.22
N LEU A 203 -10.09 -12.51 3.37
CA LEU A 203 -8.97 -12.90 2.50
C LEU A 203 -9.38 -12.92 1.04
N TRP A 204 -10.54 -13.46 0.73
CA TRP A 204 -11.04 -13.53 -0.65
C TRP A 204 -11.14 -12.15 -1.28
N THR A 205 -11.74 -11.16 -0.60
CA THR A 205 -11.84 -9.79 -1.13
C THR A 205 -10.47 -9.13 -1.34
N ARG A 206 -9.42 -9.54 -0.64
CA ARG A 206 -8.03 -9.09 -0.89
C ARG A 206 -7.41 -9.80 -2.09
N CYS A 207 -7.64 -11.10 -2.19
CA CYS A 207 -7.02 -11.93 -3.24
C CYS A 207 -7.62 -11.69 -4.63
N ILE A 208 -8.91 -11.39 -4.77
CA ILE A 208 -9.52 -11.04 -6.07
C ILE A 208 -8.91 -9.77 -6.69
N LEU A 209 -8.39 -8.86 -5.85
CA LEU A 209 -7.70 -7.66 -6.33
C LEU A 209 -6.28 -7.96 -6.86
N THR A 210 -5.65 -9.05 -6.43
CA THR A 210 -4.24 -9.33 -6.78
C THR A 210 -3.99 -9.44 -8.30
N PRO A 211 -4.82 -10.17 -9.09
CA PRO A 211 -4.69 -10.18 -10.55
C PRO A 211 -4.92 -8.81 -11.19
N VAL A 212 -5.86 -8.02 -10.64
CA VAL A 212 -6.16 -6.67 -11.13
C VAL A 212 -4.95 -5.76 -10.93
N LEU A 213 -4.32 -5.79 -9.75
CA LEU A 213 -3.10 -5.01 -9.49
C LEU A 213 -1.93 -5.47 -10.36
N ALA A 214 -1.79 -6.77 -10.61
CA ALA A 214 -0.77 -7.27 -11.53
C ALA A 214 -0.95 -6.71 -12.94
N ASP A 215 -2.19 -6.58 -13.41
CA ASP A 215 -2.51 -6.01 -14.72
C ASP A 215 -2.30 -4.48 -14.75
N ILE A 216 -2.78 -3.75 -13.74
CA ILE A 216 -2.56 -2.30 -13.59
C ILE A 216 -1.06 -1.96 -13.61
N GLU A 217 -0.25 -2.71 -12.88
CA GLU A 217 1.20 -2.52 -12.82
C GLU A 217 1.88 -2.76 -14.17
N ARG A 218 1.39 -3.71 -14.97
CA ARG A 218 1.88 -3.98 -16.32
C ARG A 218 1.44 -2.89 -17.31
N ASN A 219 0.24 -2.37 -17.13
CA ASN A 219 -0.28 -1.30 -17.97
C ASN A 219 0.55 -0.02 -17.80
N GLY A 220 0.87 0.38 -16.57
CA GLY A 220 1.63 1.59 -16.28
C GLY A 220 0.94 2.87 -16.77
N VAL A 221 1.54 4.00 -16.47
CA VAL A 221 1.01 5.34 -16.80
C VAL A 221 1.92 6.02 -17.80
N ALA A 222 1.37 6.58 -18.88
CA ALA A 222 2.11 7.42 -19.81
C ALA A 222 2.24 8.85 -19.25
N LEU A 223 3.38 9.47 -19.52
CA LEU A 223 3.69 10.85 -19.18
C LEU A 223 3.78 11.71 -20.43
N ASP A 224 3.25 12.91 -20.35
CA ASP A 224 3.41 13.94 -21.39
C ASP A 224 4.83 14.51 -21.29
N GLU A 225 5.68 14.17 -22.25
CA GLU A 225 7.11 14.52 -22.26
C GLU A 225 7.32 16.03 -22.21
N ASP A 226 6.60 16.79 -23.04
CA ASP A 226 6.76 18.25 -23.11
C ASP A 226 6.36 18.92 -21.80
N ARG A 227 5.24 18.49 -21.21
CA ARG A 227 4.78 19.03 -19.92
C ARG A 227 5.69 18.64 -18.78
N VAL A 228 6.22 17.42 -18.77
CA VAL A 228 7.19 16.98 -17.74
C VAL A 228 8.47 17.80 -17.85
N ASN A 229 9.01 17.97 -19.05
CA ASN A 229 10.22 18.76 -19.28
C ASN A 229 10.03 20.22 -18.85
N ALA A 230 8.93 20.86 -19.25
CA ALA A 230 8.62 22.24 -18.88
C ALA A 230 8.46 22.42 -17.34
N GLU A 231 7.74 21.52 -16.68
CA GLU A 231 7.55 21.58 -15.22
C GLU A 231 8.87 21.31 -14.48
N TYR A 232 9.67 20.34 -14.95
CA TYR A 232 10.97 20.01 -14.37
C TYR A 232 11.92 21.20 -14.42
N GLU A 233 12.12 21.82 -15.58
CA GLU A 233 13.01 22.98 -15.76
C GLU A 233 12.52 24.19 -14.95
N SER A 234 11.22 24.44 -14.91
CA SER A 234 10.64 25.51 -14.09
C SER A 234 10.93 25.33 -12.60
N VAL A 235 10.73 24.12 -12.08
CA VAL A 235 10.97 23.83 -10.66
C VAL A 235 12.47 23.79 -10.35
N LEU A 236 13.30 23.26 -11.25
CA LEU A 236 14.76 23.20 -11.09
C LEU A 236 15.38 24.60 -11.05
N THR A 237 14.97 25.49 -11.94
CA THR A 237 15.43 26.88 -11.96
C THR A 237 15.12 27.57 -10.63
N ARG A 238 13.87 27.51 -10.18
CA ARG A 238 13.44 28.09 -8.89
C ARG A 238 14.17 27.47 -7.70
N PHE A 239 14.42 26.16 -7.73
CA PHE A 239 15.18 25.47 -6.70
C PHE A 239 16.62 25.98 -6.62
N ASN A 240 17.29 26.12 -7.78
CA ASN A 240 18.66 26.62 -7.85
C ASN A 240 18.77 28.07 -7.37
N ASP A 241 17.79 28.92 -7.71
CA ASP A 241 17.73 30.29 -7.21
C ASP A 241 17.60 30.32 -5.68
N LYS A 242 16.66 29.55 -5.12
CA LYS A 242 16.48 29.48 -3.64
C LYS A 242 17.67 28.84 -2.93
N TYR A 243 18.33 27.86 -3.55
CA TYR A 243 19.55 27.28 -3.02
C TYR A 243 20.70 28.30 -2.97
N ARG A 244 20.85 29.13 -4.02
CA ARG A 244 21.84 30.21 -4.06
C ARG A 244 21.55 31.29 -3.02
N GLU A 245 20.30 31.79 -2.93
CA GLU A 245 19.87 32.76 -1.92
C GLU A 245 20.15 32.26 -0.50
N LEU A 246 19.86 30.98 -0.22
CA LEU A 246 20.20 30.36 1.06
C LEU A 246 21.71 30.26 1.27
N GLY A 247 22.49 29.96 0.24
CA GLY A 247 23.95 29.94 0.29
C GLY A 247 24.54 31.28 0.70
N GLU A 248 24.02 32.39 0.15
CA GLU A 248 24.43 33.75 0.49
C GLU A 248 24.13 34.08 1.96
N ILE A 249 22.94 33.74 2.44
CA ILE A 249 22.51 34.01 3.83
C ILE A 249 23.30 33.16 4.85
N THR A 250 23.58 31.88 4.48
CA THR A 250 24.16 30.89 5.38
C THR A 250 25.69 30.83 5.35
N GLY A 251 26.33 31.61 4.47
CA GLY A 251 27.79 31.53 4.25
C GLY A 251 28.21 30.23 3.56
N GLY A 252 27.29 29.58 2.77
CA GLY A 252 27.59 28.43 1.95
C GLY A 252 27.59 27.08 2.67
N ILE A 253 26.88 26.94 3.79
CA ILE A 253 26.74 25.65 4.47
C ILE A 253 26.11 24.59 3.56
N ASN A 254 26.44 23.33 3.77
CA ASN A 254 25.76 22.22 3.09
C ASN A 254 24.39 21.97 3.73
N LEU A 255 23.34 22.43 3.07
CA LEU A 255 21.94 22.26 3.51
C LEU A 255 21.49 20.78 3.56
N ASN A 256 22.19 19.85 2.89
CA ASN A 256 21.93 18.43 2.97
C ASN A 256 22.59 17.77 4.20
N SER A 257 23.52 18.46 4.87
CA SER A 257 24.13 17.99 6.12
C SER A 257 23.27 18.33 7.33
N PRO A 258 22.67 17.35 8.03
CA PRO A 258 21.89 17.62 9.24
C PRO A 258 22.70 18.34 10.32
N LEU A 259 24.00 18.05 10.40
CA LEU A 259 24.91 18.67 11.38
C LEU A 259 25.08 20.16 11.09
N GLN A 260 25.56 20.53 9.88
CA GLN A 260 25.79 21.93 9.50
C GLN A 260 24.50 22.75 9.56
N ARG A 261 23.41 22.18 9.08
CA ARG A 261 22.08 22.81 9.13
C ARG A 261 21.61 23.03 10.57
N GLY A 262 21.85 22.06 11.46
CA GLY A 262 21.49 22.19 12.89
C GLY A 262 22.31 23.24 13.59
N THR A 263 23.63 23.26 13.41
CA THR A 263 24.52 24.31 13.96
C THR A 263 24.07 25.69 13.51
N TYR A 264 23.88 25.90 12.21
CA TYR A 264 23.44 27.19 11.69
C TYR A 264 22.09 27.65 12.29
N ILE A 265 21.07 26.78 12.32
CA ILE A 265 19.72 27.14 12.79
C ILE A 265 19.73 27.46 14.30
N TYR A 266 20.33 26.60 15.09
CA TYR A 266 20.19 26.69 16.57
C TYR A 266 21.31 27.45 17.26
N GLU A 267 22.52 27.46 16.69
CA GLU A 267 23.68 28.15 17.28
C GLU A 267 23.93 29.52 16.61
N ASP A 268 24.06 29.56 15.27
CA ASP A 268 24.41 30.80 14.56
C ASP A 268 23.21 31.77 14.48
N LEU A 269 22.04 31.29 14.04
CA LEU A 269 20.80 32.07 14.02
C LEU A 269 20.12 32.18 15.40
N GLY A 270 20.43 31.29 16.32
CA GLY A 270 19.87 31.28 17.67
C GLY A 270 18.34 31.04 17.69
N ILE A 271 17.81 30.29 16.74
CA ILE A 271 16.40 29.89 16.77
C ILE A 271 16.21 28.87 17.89
N ALA A 272 15.20 29.08 18.73
CA ALA A 272 14.94 28.16 19.84
C ALA A 272 14.69 26.73 19.37
N GLU A 273 15.34 25.77 20.03
CA GLU A 273 15.13 24.36 19.75
C GLU A 273 13.66 23.96 19.94
N PRO A 274 13.12 23.06 19.10
CA PRO A 274 11.71 22.65 19.18
C PRO A 274 11.44 21.90 20.48
N ILE A 275 10.42 22.34 21.19
CA ILE A 275 9.99 21.72 22.46
C ILE A 275 8.70 20.92 22.22
N LYS A 276 8.67 19.67 22.65
CA LYS A 276 7.48 18.85 22.67
C LYS A 276 7.30 18.23 24.05
N ARG A 277 6.14 18.51 24.67
CA ARG A 277 5.84 18.05 26.03
C ARG A 277 6.92 18.46 27.07
N GLY A 278 7.39 19.70 26.97
CA GLY A 278 8.39 20.24 27.88
C GLY A 278 9.83 19.76 27.70
N LYS A 279 10.12 18.99 26.63
CA LYS A 279 11.46 18.50 26.33
C LYS A 279 11.94 18.98 24.97
N ILE A 280 13.20 19.37 24.88
CA ILE A 280 13.88 19.71 23.64
C ILE A 280 13.91 18.46 22.74
N GLN A 281 13.59 18.64 21.46
CA GLN A 281 13.57 17.56 20.48
C GLN A 281 14.97 17.34 19.90
N LYS A 282 15.62 16.27 20.32
CA LYS A 282 16.90 15.79 19.76
C LYS A 282 16.68 14.49 18.96
N THR A 283 17.63 14.16 18.11
CA THR A 283 17.70 12.84 17.48
C THR A 283 18.07 11.78 18.53
N PRO A 284 17.85 10.46 18.28
CA PRO A 284 18.29 9.40 19.19
C PRO A 284 19.79 9.44 19.50
N ALA A 285 20.62 9.96 18.58
CA ALA A 285 22.05 10.15 18.74
C ALA A 285 22.42 11.46 19.47
N GLY A 286 21.45 12.22 20.00
CA GLY A 286 21.67 13.46 20.74
C GLY A 286 21.86 14.72 19.89
N GLY A 287 21.90 14.60 18.56
CA GLY A 287 22.06 15.73 17.64
C GLY A 287 20.78 16.57 17.48
N TYR A 288 20.91 17.71 16.84
CA TYR A 288 19.78 18.58 16.50
C TYR A 288 18.77 17.90 15.58
N LYS A 289 17.50 18.10 15.84
CA LYS A 289 16.44 17.65 14.95
C LYS A 289 16.24 18.65 13.82
N THR A 290 16.52 18.25 12.59
CA THR A 290 16.55 19.13 11.41
C THR A 290 15.80 18.53 10.20
N ASP A 291 14.84 17.62 10.45
CA ASP A 291 13.91 17.22 9.39
C ASP A 291 13.03 18.40 8.98
N SER A 292 12.58 18.40 7.72
CA SER A 292 11.83 19.52 7.15
C SER A 292 10.60 19.89 7.98
N ALA A 293 9.85 18.90 8.48
CA ALA A 293 8.67 19.15 9.30
C ALA A 293 9.03 19.88 10.62
N THR A 294 10.16 19.52 11.23
CA THR A 294 10.66 20.20 12.43
C THR A 294 11.04 21.65 12.12
N ILE A 295 11.83 21.89 11.05
CA ILE A 295 12.26 23.25 10.70
C ILE A 295 11.07 24.13 10.34
N LEU A 296 10.12 23.63 9.57
CA LEU A 296 8.90 24.35 9.18
C LEU A 296 7.98 24.68 10.38
N SER A 297 8.14 23.99 11.51
CA SER A 297 7.39 24.28 12.74
C SER A 297 8.05 25.35 13.63
N LEU A 298 9.29 25.76 13.32
CA LEU A 298 10.03 26.76 14.10
C LEU A 298 9.44 28.15 13.89
N LYS A 299 9.56 29.00 14.92
CA LYS A 299 9.10 30.37 14.89
C LYS A 299 10.29 31.32 15.03
N GLY A 300 10.52 32.15 14.04
CA GLY A 300 11.53 33.21 14.08
C GLY A 300 11.07 34.43 14.87
N LYS A 301 11.92 34.95 15.76
CA LYS A 301 11.69 36.17 16.53
C LYS A 301 12.28 37.39 15.84
N SER A 302 13.49 37.27 15.26
CA SER A 302 14.14 38.33 14.50
C SER A 302 13.74 38.30 13.04
N GLU A 303 14.03 39.37 12.30
CA GLU A 303 13.80 39.45 10.86
C GLU A 303 14.64 38.42 10.09
N SER A 304 15.94 38.29 10.45
CA SER A 304 16.84 37.30 9.86
C SER A 304 16.35 35.88 10.05
N GLN A 305 15.85 35.53 11.23
CA GLN A 305 15.28 34.21 11.50
C GLN A 305 14.04 33.94 10.68
N ARG A 306 13.11 34.91 10.56
CA ARG A 306 11.90 34.77 9.73
C ARG A 306 12.23 34.66 8.26
N SER A 307 13.15 35.50 7.77
CA SER A 307 13.61 35.47 6.38
C SER A 307 14.22 34.11 6.02
N PHE A 308 15.13 33.60 6.86
CA PHE A 308 15.68 32.25 6.66
C PHE A 308 14.60 31.16 6.63
N LEU A 309 13.68 31.15 7.60
CA LEU A 309 12.64 30.12 7.68
C LEU A 309 11.69 30.15 6.47
N THR A 310 11.34 31.36 5.98
CA THR A 310 10.51 31.51 4.77
C THR A 310 11.24 30.98 3.56
N LEU A 311 12.48 31.38 3.36
CA LEU A 311 13.29 30.94 2.23
C LEU A 311 13.56 29.44 2.28
N TYR A 312 13.84 28.90 3.46
CA TYR A 312 14.01 27.46 3.66
C TYR A 312 12.73 26.67 3.37
N ALA A 313 11.55 27.21 3.70
CA ALA A 313 10.27 26.58 3.39
C ALA A 313 10.07 26.43 1.88
N GLU A 314 10.36 27.48 1.11
CA GLU A 314 10.29 27.45 -0.35
C GLU A 314 11.29 26.44 -0.95
N TYR A 315 12.55 26.49 -0.50
CA TYR A 315 13.59 25.54 -0.88
C TYR A 315 13.19 24.09 -0.60
N ALA A 316 12.73 23.80 0.63
CA ALA A 316 12.34 22.46 1.04
C ALA A 316 11.16 21.93 0.24
N ASN A 317 10.19 22.78 -0.12
CA ASN A 317 9.07 22.42 -0.98
C ASN A 317 9.54 22.07 -2.40
N LEU A 318 10.37 22.93 -3.01
CA LEU A 318 10.92 22.69 -4.35
C LEU A 318 11.80 21.42 -4.38
N ASN A 319 12.65 21.23 -3.38
CA ASN A 319 13.44 20.01 -3.22
C ASN A 319 12.57 18.75 -3.12
N ALA A 320 11.48 18.83 -2.35
CA ALA A 320 10.54 17.72 -2.24
C ALA A 320 9.84 17.40 -3.57
N LYS A 321 9.47 18.42 -4.37
CA LYS A 321 8.90 18.26 -5.71
C LYS A 321 9.87 17.56 -6.66
N LEU A 322 11.13 17.98 -6.69
CA LEU A 322 12.16 17.34 -7.49
C LEU A 322 12.42 15.90 -7.06
N THR A 323 12.73 15.69 -5.78
CA THR A 323 13.21 14.39 -5.29
C THR A 323 12.13 13.32 -5.17
N LYS A 324 10.88 13.70 -4.90
CA LYS A 324 9.77 12.75 -4.73
C LYS A 324 9.02 12.44 -6.02
N SER A 325 9.14 13.29 -7.04
CA SER A 325 8.32 13.14 -8.25
C SER A 325 9.10 13.48 -9.53
N LEU A 326 9.48 14.74 -9.73
CA LEU A 326 9.94 15.23 -11.03
C LEU A 326 11.22 14.58 -11.54
N ASN A 327 12.21 14.27 -10.67
CA ASN A 327 13.40 13.52 -11.10
C ASN A 327 13.04 12.14 -11.66
N THR A 328 12.04 11.50 -11.07
CA THR A 328 11.54 10.19 -11.53
C THR A 328 10.78 10.32 -12.84
N TYR A 329 9.92 11.33 -12.98
CA TYR A 329 9.18 11.59 -14.22
C TYR A 329 10.12 11.94 -15.36
N LYS A 330 11.07 12.86 -15.12
CA LYS A 330 12.10 13.24 -16.10
C LYS A 330 12.87 12.02 -16.61
N LYS A 331 13.37 11.19 -15.69
CA LYS A 331 14.07 9.94 -16.03
C LYS A 331 13.18 8.98 -16.83
N CYS A 332 11.89 8.94 -16.54
CA CYS A 332 10.93 8.08 -17.23
C CYS A 332 10.76 8.52 -18.68
N VAL A 333 10.51 9.82 -18.93
CA VAL A 333 10.32 10.35 -20.28
C VAL A 333 11.62 10.32 -21.09
N ASP A 334 12.78 10.62 -20.49
CA ASP A 334 14.09 10.54 -21.16
C ASP A 334 14.41 9.13 -21.67
N ASN A 335 13.89 8.10 -21.02
CA ASN A 335 14.05 6.71 -21.44
C ASN A 335 12.95 6.24 -22.39
N GLY A 336 11.92 7.04 -22.67
CA GLY A 336 10.75 6.62 -23.43
C GLY A 336 9.92 5.53 -22.74
N ASP A 337 9.98 5.45 -21.41
CA ASP A 337 9.32 4.41 -20.63
C ASP A 337 7.92 4.83 -20.16
N LEU A 338 7.12 3.82 -19.81
CA LEU A 338 5.94 4.02 -18.99
C LEU A 338 6.33 4.13 -17.51
N LEU A 339 5.60 4.94 -16.76
CA LEU A 339 5.77 5.04 -15.31
C LEU A 339 5.12 3.84 -14.65
N LEU A 340 5.94 2.90 -14.21
CA LEU A 340 5.52 1.67 -13.57
C LEU A 340 5.62 1.81 -12.05
N ALA A 341 4.55 1.52 -11.34
CA ALA A 341 4.55 1.43 -9.89
C ALA A 341 4.24 -0.01 -9.43
N GLN A 342 4.51 -0.26 -8.16
CA GLN A 342 4.17 -1.50 -7.50
C GLN A 342 3.22 -1.19 -6.35
N PHE A 343 2.02 -1.75 -6.39
CA PHE A 343 1.02 -1.61 -5.34
C PHE A 343 1.23 -2.66 -4.25
N ASN A 344 1.23 -2.20 -3.00
CA ASN A 344 1.41 -3.07 -1.84
C ASN A 344 0.09 -3.20 -1.07
N GLN A 345 -0.39 -4.44 -0.91
CA GLN A 345 -1.61 -4.76 -0.20
C GLN A 345 -1.42 -4.94 1.31
N THR A 346 -0.16 -5.05 1.78
CA THR A 346 0.18 -5.50 3.14
C THR A 346 1.09 -4.55 3.92
N ARG A 347 1.11 -3.26 3.57
CA ARG A 347 2.02 -2.27 4.18
C ARG A 347 1.35 -1.37 5.21
N THR A 348 0.05 -1.17 5.15
CA THR A 348 -0.67 -0.22 6.01
C THR A 348 -1.48 -0.97 7.07
N ARG A 349 -1.61 -0.42 8.26
CA ARG A 349 -2.39 -1.08 9.33
C ARG A 349 -3.88 -1.17 9.03
N THR A 350 -4.42 -0.25 8.24
CA THR A 350 -5.83 -0.20 7.83
C THR A 350 -6.14 -1.04 6.60
N GLN A 351 -5.16 -1.80 6.09
CA GLN A 351 -5.23 -2.58 4.86
C GLN A 351 -5.43 -1.75 3.57
N ARG A 352 -5.27 -0.43 3.66
CA ARG A 352 -5.25 0.46 2.49
C ARG A 352 -4.06 0.14 1.59
N LEU A 353 -4.23 0.23 0.27
CA LEU A 353 -3.13 0.12 -0.67
C LEU A 353 -2.07 1.21 -0.43
N SER A 354 -0.82 0.84 -0.57
CA SER A 354 0.29 1.76 -0.74
C SER A 354 1.03 1.43 -2.02
N SER A 355 1.84 2.34 -2.53
CA SER A 355 2.65 2.07 -3.72
C SER A 355 4.13 2.26 -3.45
N SER A 356 4.94 1.61 -4.24
CA SER A 356 6.41 1.76 -4.29
C SER A 356 6.86 1.61 -5.74
N GLY A 357 8.13 1.89 -6.02
CA GLY A 357 8.66 1.68 -7.36
C GLY A 357 9.39 0.36 -7.49
N SER A 358 9.42 -0.18 -8.71
CA SER A 358 10.34 -1.23 -9.13
C SER A 358 11.50 -0.63 -9.92
N LYS A 359 11.30 -0.31 -11.22
CA LYS A 359 12.25 0.41 -12.07
C LYS A 359 12.34 1.90 -11.69
N TYR A 360 11.20 2.51 -11.35
CA TYR A 360 11.09 3.89 -10.90
C TYR A 360 10.59 3.93 -9.45
N SER A 361 11.27 4.69 -8.57
CA SER A 361 10.87 4.84 -7.17
C SER A 361 9.78 5.89 -7.05
N ILE A 362 8.52 5.48 -7.22
CA ILE A 362 7.36 6.37 -7.16
C ILE A 362 6.30 5.83 -6.19
N GLN A 363 5.65 6.74 -5.46
CA GLN A 363 4.47 6.44 -4.62
C GLN A 363 3.28 7.21 -5.17
N PHE A 364 2.44 6.58 -5.97
CA PHE A 364 1.28 7.22 -6.59
C PHE A 364 0.31 7.83 -5.59
N GLN A 365 0.09 7.18 -4.44
CA GLN A 365 -0.81 7.67 -3.39
C GLN A 365 -0.37 9.01 -2.78
N ASN A 366 0.89 9.41 -2.96
CA ASN A 366 1.45 10.62 -2.37
C ASN A 366 1.87 11.67 -3.41
N GLN A 367 1.46 11.51 -4.67
CA GLN A 367 1.80 12.47 -5.71
C GLN A 367 0.99 13.77 -5.55
N PRO A 368 1.63 14.94 -5.72
CA PRO A 368 0.93 16.21 -5.71
C PRO A 368 -0.19 16.24 -6.75
N ARG A 369 -1.37 16.73 -6.34
CA ARG A 369 -2.54 16.79 -7.22
C ARG A 369 -2.29 17.60 -8.50
N GLU A 370 -1.43 18.61 -8.41
CA GLU A 370 -1.00 19.45 -9.53
C GLU A 370 -0.26 18.67 -10.64
N TYR A 371 0.31 17.49 -10.31
CA TYR A 371 1.03 16.66 -11.29
C TYR A 371 0.13 15.69 -12.06
N LYS A 372 -1.15 15.61 -11.75
CA LYS A 372 -2.11 14.85 -12.56
C LYS A 372 -2.14 15.33 -14.02
N LYS A 373 -1.90 16.63 -14.26
CA LYS A 373 -1.79 17.23 -15.61
C LYS A 373 -0.61 16.70 -16.46
N LEU A 374 0.35 16.01 -15.83
CA LEU A 374 1.50 15.42 -16.50
C LEU A 374 1.22 14.00 -17.01
N PHE A 375 0.12 13.39 -16.58
CA PHE A 375 -0.32 12.09 -17.06
C PHE A 375 -1.09 12.26 -18.36
N THR A 376 -0.85 11.33 -19.29
CA THR A 376 -1.52 11.33 -20.60
C THR A 376 -1.92 9.90 -20.99
N ALA A 377 -2.75 9.79 -22.02
CA ALA A 377 -3.05 8.49 -22.60
C ALA A 377 -1.87 8.01 -23.46
N ARG A 378 -1.68 6.69 -23.50
CA ARG A 378 -0.60 6.04 -24.26
C ARG A 378 -0.78 6.15 -25.77
N PHE A 379 -2.00 6.21 -26.23
CA PHE A 379 -2.35 6.22 -27.65
C PHE A 379 -2.93 7.58 -28.06
N THR A 380 -2.66 7.97 -29.30
CA THR A 380 -3.25 9.19 -29.88
C THR A 380 -4.78 9.09 -29.84
N ASP A 381 -5.43 10.21 -29.57
CA ASP A 381 -6.91 10.33 -29.47
C ASP A 381 -7.56 9.57 -28.31
N TRP A 382 -6.76 8.96 -27.43
CA TRP A 382 -7.27 8.39 -26.18
C TRP A 382 -7.24 9.42 -25.05
N LEU A 383 -8.03 9.18 -24.04
CA LEU A 383 -8.12 10.02 -22.84
C LEU A 383 -7.82 9.20 -21.59
N VAL A 384 -7.30 9.86 -20.57
CA VAL A 384 -7.25 9.31 -19.21
C VAL A 384 -8.47 9.80 -18.45
N ALA A 385 -9.30 8.87 -17.99
CA ALA A 385 -10.43 9.18 -17.12
C ALA A 385 -10.06 8.88 -15.66
N GLU A 386 -10.43 9.79 -14.75
CA GLU A 386 -10.36 9.59 -13.30
C GLU A 386 -11.77 9.41 -12.76
N ILE A 387 -12.03 8.27 -12.09
CA ILE A 387 -13.28 7.97 -11.41
C ILE A 387 -13.00 7.97 -9.92
N ASP A 388 -13.60 8.91 -9.18
CA ASP A 388 -13.34 9.16 -7.76
C ASP A 388 -14.57 8.91 -6.88
N GLY A 389 -14.38 8.30 -5.73
CA GLY A 389 -15.43 8.03 -4.77
C GLY A 389 -15.85 9.29 -4.01
N ALA A 390 -17.05 9.83 -4.29
CA ALA A 390 -17.53 11.04 -3.64
C ALA A 390 -17.72 10.85 -2.12
N GLN A 391 -16.84 11.44 -1.29
CA GLN A 391 -16.92 11.41 0.18
C GLN A 391 -17.04 9.98 0.74
N LEU A 392 -16.29 9.02 0.18
CA LEU A 392 -16.45 7.59 0.47
C LEU A 392 -16.42 7.29 1.98
N GLU A 393 -15.45 7.85 2.72
CA GLU A 393 -15.29 7.61 4.14
C GLU A 393 -16.48 8.11 4.96
N PHE A 394 -17.10 9.24 4.58
CA PHE A 394 -18.31 9.73 5.25
C PHE A 394 -19.53 8.83 4.97
N ARG A 395 -19.66 8.33 3.74
CA ARG A 395 -20.71 7.36 3.37
C ARG A 395 -20.56 6.06 4.15
N VAL A 396 -19.33 5.58 4.28
CA VAL A 396 -19.01 4.39 5.08
C VAL A 396 -19.34 4.61 6.55
N ALA A 397 -18.95 5.73 7.13
CA ALA A 397 -19.26 6.02 8.53
C ALA A 397 -20.77 6.15 8.78
N ALA A 398 -21.51 6.78 7.86
CA ALA A 398 -22.97 6.87 7.91
C ALA A 398 -23.62 5.46 7.89
N PHE A 399 -23.10 4.57 7.03
CA PHE A 399 -23.55 3.18 6.95
C PHE A 399 -23.23 2.40 8.23
N LEU A 400 -21.96 2.42 8.68
CA LEU A 400 -21.54 1.70 9.89
C LEU A 400 -22.23 2.20 11.16
N GLY A 401 -22.46 3.52 11.24
CA GLY A 401 -23.17 4.14 12.35
C GLY A 401 -24.69 4.04 12.24
N GLN A 402 -25.23 3.49 11.13
CA GLN A 402 -26.68 3.49 10.85
C GLN A 402 -27.32 4.87 11.07
N ASP A 403 -26.55 5.94 10.74
CA ASP A 403 -26.91 7.32 11.01
C ASP A 403 -27.91 7.85 9.98
N LYS A 404 -29.18 7.91 10.35
CA LYS A 404 -30.27 8.36 9.46
C LYS A 404 -30.07 9.79 8.96
N ARG A 405 -29.52 10.68 9.81
CA ARG A 405 -29.29 12.08 9.43
C ARG A 405 -28.16 12.17 8.40
N ALA A 406 -27.05 11.48 8.63
CA ALA A 406 -25.95 11.42 7.68
C ALA A 406 -26.38 10.83 6.34
N VAL A 407 -27.17 9.74 6.35
CA VAL A 407 -27.72 9.13 5.13
C VAL A 407 -28.61 10.10 4.36
N ASN A 408 -29.47 10.87 5.03
CA ASN A 408 -30.31 11.87 4.39
C ASN A 408 -29.50 13.03 3.82
N ASP A 409 -28.54 13.57 4.59
CA ASP A 409 -27.64 14.63 4.13
C ASP A 409 -26.85 14.18 2.86
N ILE A 410 -26.40 12.94 2.81
CA ILE A 410 -25.75 12.37 1.62
C ILE A 410 -26.69 12.30 0.42
N ARG A 411 -27.95 11.87 0.61
CA ARG A 411 -28.95 11.75 -0.46
C ARG A 411 -29.39 13.11 -1.00
N GLU A 412 -29.46 14.11 -0.14
CA GLU A 412 -29.81 15.49 -0.47
C GLU A 412 -28.61 16.27 -1.07
N GLY A 413 -27.42 15.68 -1.15
CA GLY A 413 -26.21 16.34 -1.66
C GLY A 413 -25.67 17.43 -0.71
N PHE A 414 -25.91 17.29 0.59
CA PHE A 414 -25.43 18.22 1.61
C PHE A 414 -23.91 18.35 1.61
N ASP A 415 -23.41 19.58 1.51
CA ASP A 415 -21.98 19.86 1.51
C ASP A 415 -21.43 19.98 2.93
N VAL A 416 -20.93 18.86 3.46
CA VAL A 416 -20.33 18.78 4.81
C VAL A 416 -19.12 19.71 4.95
N HIS A 417 -18.39 19.99 3.87
CA HIS A 417 -17.24 20.91 3.91
C HIS A 417 -17.67 22.36 4.07
N SER A 418 -18.72 22.77 3.37
CA SER A 418 -19.31 24.10 3.56
C SER A 418 -19.91 24.27 4.95
N TYR A 419 -20.58 23.24 5.48
CA TYR A 419 -21.06 23.23 6.86
C TYR A 419 -19.92 23.37 7.87
N SER A 420 -18.83 22.67 7.68
CA SER A 420 -17.63 22.77 8.51
C SER A 420 -17.03 24.18 8.49
N ALA A 421 -16.88 24.77 7.29
CA ALA A 421 -16.38 26.13 7.11
C ALA A 421 -17.26 27.15 7.82
N GLN A 422 -18.59 27.09 7.61
CA GLN A 422 -19.56 28.01 8.24
C GLN A 422 -19.52 27.92 9.76
N THR A 423 -19.53 26.69 10.31
CA THR A 423 -19.50 26.49 11.77
C THR A 423 -18.22 27.05 12.41
N MET A 424 -17.07 26.89 11.75
CA MET A 424 -15.80 27.47 12.25
C MET A 424 -15.76 28.99 12.13
N THR A 425 -16.33 29.53 11.03
CA THR A 425 -16.44 31.00 10.84
C THR A 425 -17.35 31.61 11.89
N ASP A 426 -18.51 31.01 12.17
CA ASP A 426 -19.44 31.44 13.20
C ASP A 426 -18.81 31.38 14.62
N ALA A 427 -17.87 30.47 14.83
CA ALA A 427 -17.06 30.37 16.04
C ALA A 427 -15.85 31.31 16.08
N GLY A 428 -15.76 32.27 15.14
CA GLY A 428 -14.74 33.33 15.12
C GLY A 428 -13.46 33.00 14.36
N GLN A 429 -13.38 31.90 13.64
CA GLN A 429 -12.26 31.55 12.77
C GLN A 429 -12.69 31.60 11.31
N ASP A 430 -12.42 32.71 10.62
CA ASP A 430 -12.70 32.82 9.17
C ASP A 430 -12.04 31.66 8.42
N THR A 431 -12.86 30.80 7.82
CA THR A 431 -12.42 29.53 7.24
C THR A 431 -13.11 29.30 5.90
N SER A 432 -12.33 29.25 4.85
CA SER A 432 -12.84 28.89 3.53
C SER A 432 -13.23 27.39 3.45
N ARG A 433 -14.11 27.06 2.51
CA ARG A 433 -14.48 25.65 2.22
C ARG A 433 -13.24 24.76 1.94
N GLN A 434 -12.21 25.31 1.29
CA GLN A 434 -10.99 24.56 0.97
C GLN A 434 -10.15 24.28 2.22
N GLU A 435 -10.04 25.22 3.13
CA GLU A 435 -9.34 25.04 4.41
C GLU A 435 -10.10 24.08 5.31
N ALA A 436 -11.43 24.17 5.35
CA ALA A 436 -12.28 23.27 6.12
C ALA A 436 -12.13 21.79 5.75
N LYS A 437 -11.73 21.46 4.51
CA LYS A 437 -11.51 20.06 4.09
C LYS A 437 -10.53 19.31 4.97
N ALA A 438 -9.51 19.97 5.50
CA ALA A 438 -8.51 19.34 6.38
C ALA A 438 -9.10 18.94 7.75
N HIS A 439 -10.20 19.58 8.15
CA HIS A 439 -10.80 19.44 9.48
C HIS A 439 -12.13 18.70 9.46
N THR A 440 -12.85 18.72 8.32
CA THR A 440 -14.22 18.20 8.19
C THR A 440 -14.35 16.75 8.67
N PHE A 441 -13.39 15.89 8.33
CA PHE A 441 -13.45 14.46 8.67
C PHE A 441 -12.65 14.08 9.93
N LYS A 442 -12.05 15.05 10.64
CA LYS A 442 -11.34 14.75 11.88
C LYS A 442 -12.23 14.14 12.97
N PRO A 443 -13.46 14.65 13.23
CA PRO A 443 -14.37 14.00 14.15
C PRO A 443 -14.88 12.63 13.66
N LEU A 444 -14.89 12.40 12.34
CA LEU A 444 -15.23 11.11 11.75
C LEU A 444 -14.30 9.98 12.25
N PHE A 445 -13.04 10.33 12.54
CA PHE A 445 -12.02 9.42 13.07
C PHE A 445 -11.79 9.60 14.59
N GLY A 446 -12.77 10.17 15.31
CA GLY A 446 -12.67 10.37 16.75
C GLY A 446 -11.72 11.49 17.18
N GLY A 447 -11.23 12.33 16.25
CA GLY A 447 -10.39 13.46 16.58
C GLY A 447 -11.18 14.61 17.23
N ALA A 448 -10.63 15.17 18.32
CA ALA A 448 -11.29 16.24 19.07
C ALA A 448 -10.34 17.42 19.44
N SER A 449 -9.08 17.35 19.04
CA SER A 449 -8.08 18.40 19.35
C SER A 449 -7.98 19.42 18.23
N GLY A 450 -7.86 20.70 18.55
CA GLY A 450 -7.75 21.80 17.59
C GLY A 450 -7.90 23.16 18.24
N THR A 451 -8.11 24.19 17.44
CA THR A 451 -8.51 25.52 17.90
C THR A 451 -9.90 25.47 18.54
N ASP A 452 -10.31 26.50 19.25
CA ASP A 452 -11.64 26.55 19.87
C ASP A 452 -12.76 26.48 18.81
N ALA A 453 -12.57 27.09 17.64
CA ALA A 453 -13.50 27.02 16.53
C ALA A 453 -13.58 25.61 15.93
N GLU A 454 -12.44 24.93 15.76
CA GLU A 454 -12.41 23.54 15.33
C GLU A 454 -13.12 22.61 16.32
N GLN A 455 -12.88 22.80 17.62
CA GLN A 455 -13.55 22.02 18.68
C GLN A 455 -15.05 22.27 18.70
N THR A 456 -15.51 23.51 18.47
CA THR A 456 -16.93 23.85 18.30
C THR A 456 -17.52 23.07 17.14
N TYR A 457 -16.86 23.04 15.99
CA TYR A 457 -17.30 22.23 14.86
C TYR A 457 -17.34 20.72 15.19
N TYR A 458 -16.34 20.18 15.88
CA TYR A 458 -16.32 18.75 16.22
C TYR A 458 -17.47 18.37 17.17
N THR A 459 -17.86 19.27 18.07
CA THR A 459 -19.03 19.09 18.94
C THR A 459 -20.31 19.12 18.11
N ALA A 460 -20.48 20.14 17.27
CA ALA A 460 -21.63 20.24 16.37
C ALA A 460 -21.76 19.03 15.42
N PHE A 461 -20.63 18.50 14.92
CA PHE A 461 -20.63 17.28 14.10
C PHE A 461 -21.17 16.08 14.86
N LYS A 462 -20.71 15.87 16.11
CA LYS A 462 -21.16 14.75 16.95
C LYS A 462 -22.64 14.83 17.31
N GLU A 463 -23.13 16.03 17.58
CA GLU A 463 -24.54 16.27 17.85
C GLU A 463 -25.41 16.07 16.60
N LYS A 464 -24.92 16.51 15.44
CA LYS A 464 -25.61 16.35 14.16
C LYS A 464 -25.69 14.89 13.72
N TYR A 465 -24.66 14.08 13.99
CA TYR A 465 -24.54 12.68 13.54
C TYR A 465 -24.39 11.71 14.73
N PRO A 466 -25.44 11.55 15.55
CA PRO A 466 -25.38 10.77 16.78
C PRO A 466 -25.17 9.26 16.53
N GLY A 467 -25.61 8.73 15.39
CA GLY A 467 -25.38 7.34 15.02
C GLY A 467 -23.90 7.02 14.81
N ILE A 468 -23.18 7.92 14.10
CA ILE A 468 -21.73 7.79 13.93
C ILE A 468 -21.02 7.85 15.28
N THR A 469 -21.41 8.81 16.13
CA THR A 469 -20.81 8.99 17.46
C THR A 469 -21.04 7.78 18.37
N SER A 470 -22.25 7.20 18.33
CA SER A 470 -22.57 5.99 19.09
C SER A 470 -21.77 4.78 18.63
N ALA A 471 -21.62 4.59 17.32
CA ALA A 471 -20.77 3.53 16.78
C ALA A 471 -19.30 3.66 17.21
N GLN A 472 -18.76 4.88 17.17
CA GLN A 472 -17.41 5.16 17.64
C GLN A 472 -17.21 4.78 19.11
N GLN A 473 -18.17 5.12 19.97
CA GLN A 473 -18.11 4.75 21.38
C GLN A 473 -18.17 3.24 21.57
N SER A 474 -19.06 2.55 20.86
CA SER A 474 -19.17 1.09 20.90
C SER A 474 -17.85 0.42 20.50
N TRP A 475 -17.17 0.88 19.43
CA TRP A 475 -15.88 0.35 19.02
C TRP A 475 -14.78 0.58 20.06
N ILE A 476 -14.80 1.74 20.73
CA ILE A 476 -13.84 2.02 21.82
C ILE A 476 -14.08 1.07 22.98
N ASP A 477 -15.33 0.87 23.38
CA ASP A 477 -15.71 0.01 24.51
C ASP A 477 -15.35 -1.46 24.21
N GLU A 478 -15.62 -1.97 23.00
CA GLU A 478 -15.24 -3.30 22.53
C GLU A 478 -13.72 -3.49 22.57
N ALA A 479 -12.96 -2.57 21.94
CA ALA A 479 -11.50 -2.63 21.91
C ALA A 479 -10.86 -2.54 23.31
N LEU A 480 -11.50 -1.84 24.24
CA LEU A 480 -11.05 -1.77 25.64
C LEU A 480 -11.33 -3.05 26.42
N ALA A 481 -12.45 -3.71 26.13
CA ALA A 481 -12.88 -4.92 26.81
C ALA A 481 -12.09 -6.15 26.32
N THR A 482 -11.93 -6.29 25.00
CA THR A 482 -11.43 -7.51 24.34
C THR A 482 -10.03 -7.38 23.77
N GLN A 483 -9.49 -6.15 23.63
CA GLN A 483 -8.27 -5.81 22.90
C GLN A 483 -8.33 -6.15 21.40
N GLU A 484 -9.52 -6.37 20.87
CA GLU A 484 -9.79 -6.60 19.46
C GLU A 484 -11.07 -5.90 19.03
N LEU A 485 -11.24 -5.71 17.75
CA LEU A 485 -12.45 -5.16 17.15
C LEU A 485 -12.74 -5.89 15.84
N ARG A 486 -13.91 -6.46 15.73
CA ARG A 486 -14.38 -7.13 14.51
C ARG A 486 -15.18 -6.15 13.65
N THR A 487 -14.75 -5.99 12.41
CA THR A 487 -15.48 -5.14 11.43
C THR A 487 -16.72 -5.86 10.90
N VAL A 488 -17.59 -5.10 10.22
CA VAL A 488 -18.80 -5.63 9.57
C VAL A 488 -18.50 -6.70 8.50
N THR A 489 -17.32 -6.67 7.90
CA THR A 489 -16.87 -7.66 6.90
C THR A 489 -16.21 -8.89 7.52
N GLY A 490 -16.03 -8.90 8.83
CA GLY A 490 -15.39 -10.02 9.57
C GLY A 490 -13.89 -9.82 9.83
N LEU A 491 -13.26 -8.78 9.30
CA LEU A 491 -11.86 -8.48 9.63
C LEU A 491 -11.72 -8.17 11.12
N VAL A 492 -10.71 -8.77 11.76
CA VAL A 492 -10.40 -8.51 13.18
C VAL A 492 -9.15 -7.63 13.25
N PHE A 493 -9.27 -6.51 13.95
CA PHE A 493 -8.13 -5.66 14.33
C PHE A 493 -7.73 -5.91 15.77
N TYR A 494 -6.43 -6.03 16.02
CA TYR A 494 -5.88 -6.20 17.36
C TYR A 494 -5.31 -4.90 17.90
N TYR A 495 -5.61 -4.60 19.17
CA TYR A 495 -5.17 -3.40 19.88
C TYR A 495 -4.42 -3.72 21.18
N PRO A 496 -3.30 -4.46 21.11
CA PRO A 496 -2.52 -4.76 22.31
C PRO A 496 -1.99 -3.46 22.93
N GLY A 497 -2.15 -3.30 24.24
CA GLY A 497 -1.68 -2.12 24.96
C GLY A 497 -2.52 -0.85 24.71
N THR A 498 -3.79 -0.98 24.38
CA THR A 498 -4.74 0.13 24.18
C THR A 498 -4.88 1.02 25.41
N ARG A 499 -4.71 0.46 26.61
CA ARG A 499 -4.66 1.19 27.87
C ARG A 499 -3.21 1.53 28.22
N VAL A 500 -2.80 2.76 27.95
CA VAL A 500 -1.51 3.27 28.39
C VAL A 500 -1.73 4.08 29.66
N GLN A 501 -1.17 3.63 30.78
CA GLN A 501 -1.21 4.38 32.04
C GLN A 501 -0.38 5.65 31.92
N ARG A 502 -0.99 6.80 32.19
CA ARG A 502 -0.34 8.11 32.29
C ARG A 502 -0.67 8.72 33.64
N GLY A 503 0.25 8.59 34.59
CA GLY A 503 -0.04 8.94 35.96
C GLY A 503 -1.11 8.04 36.57
N SER A 504 -2.19 8.62 37.11
CA SER A 504 -3.34 7.91 37.64
C SER A 504 -4.42 7.57 36.60
N SER A 505 -4.26 8.02 35.33
CA SER A 505 -5.26 7.87 34.27
C SER A 505 -4.78 6.90 33.19
N TYR A 506 -5.72 6.19 32.56
CA TYR A 506 -5.48 5.43 31.35
C TYR A 506 -5.85 6.26 30.11
N VAL A 507 -4.93 6.34 29.14
CA VAL A 507 -5.17 7.01 27.85
C VAL A 507 -5.38 5.97 26.79
N VAL A 508 -6.47 6.10 26.04
CA VAL A 508 -6.84 5.25 24.92
C VAL A 508 -6.50 5.95 23.61
N ASN A 509 -5.96 5.22 22.65
CA ASN A 509 -5.79 5.75 21.28
C ASN A 509 -7.11 5.64 20.50
N SER A 510 -8.12 6.40 20.93
CA SER A 510 -9.46 6.38 20.37
C SER A 510 -9.49 6.70 18.88
N THR A 511 -8.64 7.62 18.43
CA THR A 511 -8.54 7.99 17.01
C THR A 511 -8.16 6.79 16.13
N GLN A 512 -7.25 5.93 16.58
CA GLN A 512 -6.88 4.73 15.85
C GLN A 512 -8.04 3.72 15.80
N ILE A 513 -8.73 3.54 16.91
CA ILE A 513 -9.87 2.60 17.01
C ILE A 513 -11.02 3.05 16.11
N CYS A 514 -11.35 4.35 16.11
CA CYS A 514 -12.42 4.89 15.27
C CYS A 514 -12.06 4.93 13.77
N ASN A 515 -10.77 5.11 13.45
CA ASN A 515 -10.30 5.20 12.06
C ASN A 515 -10.34 3.85 11.34
N TYR A 516 -9.87 2.77 11.98
CA TYR A 516 -9.63 1.49 11.30
C TYR A 516 -10.88 0.88 10.67
N PRO A 517 -12.05 0.79 11.34
CA PRO A 517 -13.26 0.24 10.73
C PRO A 517 -13.72 1.03 9.50
N VAL A 518 -13.71 2.36 9.58
CA VAL A 518 -14.14 3.24 8.48
C VAL A 518 -13.17 3.16 7.31
N GLN A 519 -11.88 3.32 7.57
CA GLN A 519 -10.88 3.37 6.51
C GLN A 519 -10.68 2.00 5.84
N SER A 520 -10.68 0.90 6.60
CA SER A 520 -10.55 -0.43 6.01
C SER A 520 -11.76 -0.79 5.15
N PHE A 521 -12.98 -0.54 5.61
CA PHE A 521 -14.17 -0.84 4.82
C PHE A 521 -14.22 0.00 3.54
N ALA A 522 -13.91 1.30 3.63
CA ALA A 522 -13.84 2.17 2.46
C ALA A 522 -12.79 1.72 1.44
N THR A 523 -11.54 1.53 1.87
CA THR A 523 -10.40 1.43 0.95
C THR A 523 -9.84 0.01 0.79
N ALA A 524 -10.20 -0.93 1.67
CA ALA A 524 -9.74 -2.31 1.58
C ALA A 524 -10.86 -3.32 1.26
N ASP A 525 -12.13 -2.92 1.35
CA ASP A 525 -13.27 -3.75 0.91
C ASP A 525 -13.95 -3.13 -0.31
N ILE A 526 -14.48 -1.89 -0.22
CA ILE A 526 -15.27 -1.29 -1.30
C ILE A 526 -14.42 -1.03 -2.56
N ILE A 527 -13.26 -0.40 -2.42
CA ILE A 527 -12.40 -0.08 -3.57
C ILE A 527 -11.88 -1.33 -4.28
N PRO A 528 -11.34 -2.36 -3.60
CA PRO A 528 -10.97 -3.62 -4.24
C PRO A 528 -12.11 -4.26 -5.03
N ILE A 529 -13.31 -4.30 -4.48
CA ILE A 529 -14.48 -4.85 -5.15
C ILE A 529 -14.84 -4.00 -6.39
N ALA A 530 -14.85 -2.67 -6.26
CA ALA A 530 -15.15 -1.76 -7.36
C ALA A 530 -14.13 -1.86 -8.50
N LEU A 531 -12.82 -1.90 -8.17
CA LEU A 531 -11.74 -2.07 -9.16
C LEU A 531 -11.84 -3.43 -9.87
N THR A 532 -12.08 -4.50 -9.12
CA THR A 532 -12.24 -5.85 -9.69
C THR A 532 -13.44 -5.90 -10.60
N TYR A 533 -14.58 -5.32 -10.19
CA TYR A 533 -15.78 -5.24 -11.00
C TYR A 533 -15.53 -4.44 -12.30
N LEU A 534 -14.95 -3.25 -12.20
CA LEU A 534 -14.61 -2.42 -13.37
C LEU A 534 -13.69 -3.17 -14.32
N TRP A 535 -12.65 -3.81 -13.81
CA TRP A 535 -11.69 -4.58 -14.61
C TRP A 535 -12.35 -5.72 -15.38
N HIS A 536 -13.24 -6.50 -14.74
CA HIS A 536 -14.01 -7.56 -15.41
C HIS A 536 -15.01 -6.99 -16.43
N GLU A 537 -15.72 -5.90 -16.11
CA GLU A 537 -16.67 -5.28 -17.04
C GLU A 537 -15.99 -4.76 -18.30
N LEU A 538 -14.85 -4.09 -18.19
CA LEU A 538 -14.08 -3.66 -19.36
C LEU A 538 -13.71 -4.82 -20.27
N ARG A 539 -13.27 -5.94 -19.70
CA ARG A 539 -12.87 -7.15 -20.43
C ARG A 539 -14.08 -7.89 -21.03
N ASN A 540 -15.13 -8.09 -20.25
CA ASN A 540 -16.32 -8.82 -20.68
C ASN A 540 -17.07 -8.09 -21.79
N ARG A 541 -17.01 -6.77 -21.83
CA ARG A 541 -17.58 -5.94 -22.92
C ARG A 541 -16.64 -5.79 -24.12
N GLY A 542 -15.46 -6.39 -24.09
CA GLY A 542 -14.45 -6.24 -25.13
C GLY A 542 -14.00 -4.80 -25.36
N MET A 543 -14.03 -3.97 -24.29
CA MET A 543 -13.57 -2.59 -24.36
C MET A 543 -12.04 -2.54 -24.51
N GLN A 544 -11.55 -1.59 -25.28
CA GLN A 544 -10.11 -1.36 -25.43
C GLN A 544 -9.53 -0.60 -24.23
N SER A 545 -10.38 0.07 -23.45
CA SER A 545 -9.99 0.77 -22.21
C SER A 545 -9.44 -0.20 -21.16
N PHE A 546 -8.44 0.25 -20.41
CA PHE A 546 -7.81 -0.55 -19.36
C PHE A 546 -7.39 0.35 -18.18
N ILE A 547 -7.39 -0.20 -16.98
CA ILE A 547 -7.01 0.53 -15.77
C ILE A 547 -5.49 0.68 -15.73
N VAL A 548 -5.01 1.90 -15.54
CA VAL A 548 -3.56 2.23 -15.51
C VAL A 548 -3.06 2.61 -14.13
N ASN A 549 -3.95 3.02 -13.22
CA ASN A 549 -3.57 3.44 -11.87
C ASN A 549 -4.76 3.39 -10.92
N THR A 550 -4.46 3.37 -9.62
CA THR A 550 -5.44 3.58 -8.54
C THR A 550 -4.82 4.40 -7.43
N VAL A 551 -5.50 5.44 -6.98
CA VAL A 551 -5.02 6.34 -5.92
C VAL A 551 -6.13 6.55 -4.91
N HIS A 552 -5.97 6.01 -3.70
CA HIS A 552 -6.95 6.05 -2.62
C HIS A 552 -8.29 5.44 -3.02
N ASP A 553 -9.29 6.26 -3.31
CA ASP A 553 -10.64 5.93 -3.75
C ASP A 553 -10.89 6.23 -5.24
N SER A 554 -9.83 6.54 -5.99
CA SER A 554 -9.90 6.79 -7.44
C SER A 554 -9.33 5.64 -8.26
N ALA A 555 -9.97 5.38 -9.41
CA ALA A 555 -9.46 4.55 -10.50
C ALA A 555 -9.12 5.43 -11.70
N TYR A 556 -8.05 5.09 -12.42
CA TYR A 556 -7.61 5.76 -13.66
C TYR A 556 -7.60 4.74 -14.80
N ASN A 557 -8.32 5.03 -15.85
CA ASN A 557 -8.40 4.18 -17.05
C ASN A 557 -8.26 4.98 -18.35
#